data_061c3e0e7fdb9416ecb17cfcb7393088
#
_entry.id   061c3e0e7fdb9416ecb17cfcb7393088
#
_cell.length_a   1.000
_cell.length_b   1.000
_cell.length_c   1.000
_cell.angle_alpha   90.00
_cell.angle_beta   90.00
_cell.angle_gamma   90.00
#
_symmetry.space_group_name_H-M   'P 1'
#
loop_
_entity.id
_entity.type
_entity.pdbx_description
1 polymer ?
#
loop_
_entity_poly.entity_id
_entity_poly.type
_entity_poly.pdbx_seq_one_letter_code
_entity_poly.pdbx_strand_id
1 'polypeptide(L)'
;LAVTWLAMRIVRVRTPEGRIDATRVLLATNAFAAGDRRIRRRVATVRDRILVTEPLTAEQRARIGWAHRQGVYDTRTQLNYMRLIRDPAGGDRILFGGKLAYGFGDATSAPPDFERRTYESLAGAFLRTFPQLADVRFSHAWSGPIALTTRMAVHFQRYRGGDVVWAGGYSGFGVSASRFGARVGLAVLDREDRPETRLRFARELPSRIPPEPFRGLGAALTLYA
;
A
#
# COMPACT_ATOMS: atom_id res chain seq x y z
N LEU A 1 15.88 10.29 2.98
CA LEU A 1 16.12 10.95 1.69
C LEU A 1 16.01 12.46 1.86
N ALA A 2 17.02 13.22 1.51
CA ALA A 2 16.99 14.67 1.50
C ALA A 2 17.10 15.20 0.06
N VAL A 3 16.28 16.19 -0.28
CA VAL A 3 16.26 16.83 -1.60
C VAL A 3 16.54 18.32 -1.42
N THR A 4 17.58 18.83 -2.10
CA THR A 4 17.97 20.25 -2.07
C THR A 4 18.12 20.79 -3.48
N TRP A 5 17.90 22.12 -3.65
CA TRP A 5 18.07 22.82 -4.92
C TRP A 5 19.33 23.64 -4.92
N LEU A 6 20.01 23.66 -6.06
CA LEU A 6 21.15 24.48 -6.34
C LEU A 6 20.77 25.58 -7.35
N ALA A 7 21.53 26.67 -7.42
CA ALA A 7 21.20 27.85 -8.21
C ALA A 7 20.99 27.63 -9.73
N MET A 8 21.42 26.52 -10.30
CA MET A 8 21.32 26.17 -11.72
C MET A 8 20.27 25.10 -12.04
N ARG A 9 19.10 25.09 -11.38
CA ARG A 9 18.02 24.08 -11.61
C ARG A 9 18.46 22.63 -11.43
N ILE A 10 19.46 22.38 -10.59
CA ILE A 10 19.88 21.05 -10.23
C ILE A 10 19.18 20.63 -8.93
N VAL A 11 18.52 19.49 -8.97
CA VAL A 11 17.94 18.81 -7.82
C VAL A 11 18.97 17.82 -7.28
N ARG A 12 19.37 18.00 -6.03
CA ARG A 12 20.27 17.06 -5.35
C ARG A 12 19.49 16.10 -4.46
N VAL A 13 19.60 14.83 -4.76
CA VAL A 13 19.09 13.72 -3.93
C VAL A 13 20.24 13.17 -3.11
N ARG A 14 20.09 13.13 -1.79
CA ARG A 14 21.06 12.54 -0.87
C ARG A 14 20.52 11.25 -0.27
N THR A 15 21.32 10.21 -0.28
CA THR A 15 21.07 8.92 0.37
C THR A 15 22.22 8.63 1.35
N PRO A 16 22.09 7.62 2.22
CA PRO A 16 23.19 7.18 3.06
C PRO A 16 24.42 6.75 2.24
N GLU A 17 24.22 6.18 1.05
CA GLU A 17 25.29 5.67 0.18
C GLU A 17 25.89 6.74 -0.73
N GLY A 18 25.28 7.95 -0.83
CA GLY A 18 25.85 8.98 -1.70
C GLY A 18 24.86 10.05 -2.13
N ARG A 19 25.20 10.73 -3.21
CA ARG A 19 24.40 11.82 -3.78
C ARG A 19 24.19 11.64 -5.28
N ILE A 20 23.03 12.10 -5.76
CA ILE A 20 22.69 12.16 -7.17
C ILE A 20 22.26 13.58 -7.50
N ASP A 21 22.86 14.18 -8.51
CA ASP A 21 22.46 15.47 -9.04
C ASP A 21 21.69 15.24 -10.35
N ALA A 22 20.50 15.80 -10.46
CA ALA A 22 19.60 15.62 -11.59
C ALA A 22 18.84 16.92 -11.88
N THR A 23 18.40 17.10 -13.11
CA THR A 23 17.54 18.26 -13.48
C THR A 23 16.10 18.08 -13.02
N ARG A 24 15.63 16.82 -12.94
CA ARG A 24 14.27 16.46 -12.53
C ARG A 24 14.29 15.18 -11.72
N VAL A 25 13.34 15.03 -10.80
CA VAL A 25 13.23 13.87 -9.92
C VAL A 25 11.78 13.44 -9.76
N LEU A 26 11.50 12.18 -10.09
CA LEU A 26 10.24 11.53 -9.73
C LEU A 26 10.44 10.68 -8.47
N LEU A 27 9.78 11.06 -7.37
CA LEU A 27 9.80 10.34 -6.11
C LEU A 27 8.66 9.32 -6.10
N ALA A 28 8.97 8.04 -6.19
CA ALA A 28 8.01 6.92 -6.18
C ALA A 28 8.03 6.17 -4.83
N THR A 29 8.25 6.87 -3.73
CA THR A 29 8.48 6.31 -2.40
C THR A 29 7.18 5.94 -1.65
N ASN A 30 6.01 6.19 -2.23
CA ASN A 30 4.69 5.85 -1.69
C ASN A 30 4.58 6.14 -0.17
N ALA A 31 4.22 5.15 0.66
CA ALA A 31 4.05 5.31 2.10
C ALA A 31 5.33 5.77 2.83
N PHE A 32 6.51 5.46 2.31
CA PHE A 32 7.79 5.87 2.91
C PHE A 32 8.08 7.38 2.79
N ALA A 33 7.23 8.14 2.09
CA ALA A 33 7.30 9.59 2.05
C ALA A 33 6.56 10.29 3.21
N ALA A 34 6.02 9.57 4.17
CA ALA A 34 5.26 10.14 5.30
C ALA A 34 6.08 11.12 6.18
N GLY A 35 7.41 11.10 6.09
CA GLY A 35 8.29 12.13 6.69
C GLY A 35 8.10 13.54 6.09
N ASP A 36 7.64 13.66 4.85
CA ASP A 36 7.32 14.94 4.23
C ASP A 36 5.96 15.46 4.72
N ARG A 37 5.93 16.66 5.32
CA ARG A 37 4.70 17.29 5.86
C ARG A 37 3.61 17.50 4.81
N ARG A 38 3.93 17.70 3.54
CA ARG A 38 2.94 17.94 2.47
C ARG A 38 2.24 16.64 2.14
N ILE A 39 2.99 15.54 2.07
CA ILE A 39 2.47 14.19 1.83
C ILE A 39 1.70 13.71 3.06
N ARG A 40 2.29 13.80 4.26
CA ARG A 40 1.66 13.38 5.51
C ARG A 40 0.31 14.03 5.77
N ARG A 41 0.07 15.25 5.32
CA ARG A 41 -1.23 15.91 5.43
C ARG A 41 -2.31 15.35 4.53
N ARG A 42 -1.99 14.43 3.61
CA ARG A 42 -2.92 13.92 2.58
C ARG A 42 -2.92 12.40 2.47
N VAL A 43 -1.97 11.78 3.12
CA VAL A 43 -1.77 10.33 3.12
C VAL A 43 -1.79 9.84 4.57
N ALA A 44 -2.61 8.82 4.85
CA ALA A 44 -2.54 8.05 6.07
C ALA A 44 -1.82 6.73 5.77
N THR A 45 -0.81 6.42 6.55
CA THR A 45 -0.09 5.15 6.41
C THR A 45 -0.80 4.08 7.23
N VAL A 46 -1.29 3.05 6.57
CA VAL A 46 -1.81 1.84 7.22
C VAL A 46 -0.95 0.66 6.85
N ARG A 47 -0.98 -0.38 7.67
CA ARG A 47 -0.24 -1.61 7.40
C ARG A 47 -1.22 -2.73 7.08
N ASP A 48 -1.02 -3.35 5.93
CA ASP A 48 -1.75 -4.54 5.51
C ASP A 48 -0.95 -5.80 5.89
N ARG A 49 -1.64 -6.91 6.11
CA ARG A 49 -1.03 -8.17 6.52
C ARG A 49 -1.50 -9.31 5.67
N ILE A 50 -0.59 -10.24 5.46
CA ILE A 50 -0.81 -11.40 4.60
C ILE A 50 -0.32 -12.66 5.33
N LEU A 51 -1.12 -13.71 5.23
CA LEU A 51 -0.77 -15.08 5.60
C LEU A 51 -0.78 -15.96 4.35
N VAL A 52 0.12 -16.93 4.31
CA VAL A 52 0.10 -17.98 3.27
C VAL A 52 0.15 -19.33 3.97
N THR A 53 -0.74 -20.23 3.54
CA THR A 53 -0.80 -21.60 4.06
C THR A 53 0.43 -22.41 3.64
N GLU A 54 0.69 -23.50 4.31
CA GLU A 54 1.46 -24.61 3.73
C GLU A 54 0.79 -25.09 2.43
N PRO A 55 1.49 -25.86 1.58
CA PRO A 55 0.85 -26.50 0.44
C PRO A 55 -0.36 -27.32 0.88
N LEU A 56 -1.49 -27.10 0.25
CA LEU A 56 -2.71 -27.87 0.53
C LEU A 56 -2.55 -29.31 0.07
N THR A 57 -3.02 -30.25 0.89
CA THR A 57 -3.20 -31.63 0.43
C THR A 57 -4.28 -31.70 -0.65
N ALA A 58 -4.31 -32.79 -1.39
CA ALA A 58 -5.36 -33.05 -2.39
C ALA A 58 -6.77 -33.00 -1.76
N GLU A 59 -6.92 -33.53 -0.55
CA GLU A 59 -8.18 -33.53 0.20
C GLU A 59 -8.56 -32.11 0.65
N GLN A 60 -7.63 -31.33 1.20
CA GLN A 60 -7.85 -29.93 1.56
C GLN A 60 -8.24 -29.11 0.32
N ARG A 61 -7.57 -29.35 -0.80
CA ARG A 61 -7.86 -28.68 -2.07
C ARG A 61 -9.26 -29.01 -2.59
N ALA A 62 -9.68 -30.26 -2.47
CA ALA A 62 -11.03 -30.72 -2.86
C ALA A 62 -12.12 -30.11 -1.97
N ARG A 63 -11.89 -30.02 -0.64
CA ARG A 63 -12.85 -29.46 0.32
C ARG A 63 -13.25 -28.01 0.06
N ILE A 64 -12.41 -27.21 -0.59
CA ILE A 64 -12.70 -25.79 -0.85
C ILE A 64 -13.41 -25.52 -2.17
N GLY A 65 -13.44 -26.47 -3.11
CA GLY A 65 -14.15 -26.33 -4.39
C GLY A 65 -13.69 -25.17 -5.29
N TRP A 66 -12.51 -24.62 -5.08
CA TRP A 66 -12.00 -23.42 -5.77
C TRP A 66 -11.34 -23.76 -7.10
N ALA A 67 -12.14 -23.98 -8.14
CA ALA A 67 -11.68 -24.56 -9.41
C ALA A 67 -10.74 -23.66 -10.22
N HIS A 68 -11.06 -22.37 -10.37
CA HIS A 68 -10.46 -21.49 -11.39
C HIS A 68 -9.37 -20.54 -10.87
N ARG A 69 -8.92 -20.64 -9.62
CA ARG A 69 -7.87 -19.80 -9.02
C ARG A 69 -8.12 -18.28 -9.11
N GLN A 70 -9.36 -17.87 -9.31
CA GLN A 70 -9.76 -16.47 -9.32
C GLN A 70 -9.40 -15.80 -7.99
N GLY A 71 -9.03 -14.52 -8.02
CA GLY A 71 -8.93 -13.70 -6.82
C GLY A 71 -10.34 -13.48 -6.25
N VAL A 72 -10.47 -13.56 -4.94
CA VAL A 72 -11.72 -13.31 -4.20
C VAL A 72 -11.45 -12.29 -3.11
N TYR A 73 -12.40 -11.41 -2.84
CA TYR A 73 -12.39 -10.53 -1.68
C TYR A 73 -13.82 -10.39 -1.13
N ASP A 74 -13.93 -10.13 0.17
CA ASP A 74 -15.22 -9.86 0.81
C ASP A 74 -15.56 -8.36 0.75
N THR A 75 -16.76 -8.00 1.20
CA THR A 75 -17.29 -6.62 1.14
C THR A 75 -17.19 -5.87 2.47
N ARG A 76 -16.41 -6.35 3.43
CA ARG A 76 -16.24 -5.70 4.73
C ARG A 76 -15.42 -4.41 4.61
N THR A 77 -15.60 -3.47 5.53
CA THR A 77 -14.75 -2.27 5.62
C THR A 77 -13.28 -2.63 5.74
N GLN A 78 -12.95 -3.59 6.61
CA GLN A 78 -11.66 -4.26 6.62
C GLN A 78 -11.77 -5.55 5.81
N LEU A 79 -11.79 -5.40 4.48
CA LEU A 79 -11.91 -6.53 3.57
C LEU A 79 -10.80 -7.55 3.77
N ASN A 80 -11.17 -8.82 3.60
CA ASN A 80 -10.18 -9.87 3.38
C ASN A 80 -10.14 -10.17 1.88
N TYR A 81 -8.95 -10.41 1.38
CA TYR A 81 -8.74 -10.84 0.00
C TYR A 81 -7.92 -12.11 -0.03
N MET A 82 -8.18 -12.94 -1.00
CA MET A 82 -7.56 -14.26 -1.06
C MET A 82 -7.41 -14.77 -2.49
N ARG A 83 -6.45 -15.61 -2.69
CA ARG A 83 -6.27 -16.34 -3.95
C ARG A 83 -5.45 -17.60 -3.74
N LEU A 84 -5.63 -18.56 -4.66
CA LEU A 84 -4.73 -19.69 -4.79
C LEU A 84 -3.46 -19.27 -5.53
N ILE A 85 -2.32 -19.61 -4.96
CA ILE A 85 -1.01 -19.46 -5.59
C ILE A 85 -0.36 -20.83 -5.75
N ARG A 86 0.41 -21.03 -6.82
CA ARG A 86 1.18 -22.27 -7.02
C ARG A 86 2.38 -22.28 -6.11
N ASP A 87 2.61 -23.41 -5.47
CA ASP A 87 3.89 -23.66 -4.82
C ASP A 87 4.90 -24.12 -5.87
N PRO A 88 6.15 -23.61 -5.84
CA PRO A 88 7.20 -24.06 -6.76
C PRO A 88 7.50 -25.57 -6.66
N ALA A 89 7.32 -26.17 -5.49
CA ALA A 89 7.52 -27.60 -5.26
C ALA A 89 6.30 -28.46 -5.66
N GLY A 90 5.21 -27.82 -6.09
CA GLY A 90 3.95 -28.45 -6.48
C GLY A 90 2.81 -28.18 -5.50
N GLY A 91 1.58 -28.35 -5.99
CA GLY A 91 0.38 -28.05 -5.19
C GLY A 91 -0.04 -26.58 -5.20
N ASP A 92 -1.01 -26.27 -4.37
CA ASP A 92 -1.57 -24.92 -4.19
C ASP A 92 -1.44 -24.47 -2.74
N ARG A 93 -1.28 -23.18 -2.55
CA ARG A 93 -1.37 -22.50 -1.27
C ARG A 93 -2.48 -21.44 -1.33
N ILE A 94 -3.09 -21.13 -0.20
CA ILE A 94 -3.97 -19.97 -0.09
C ILE A 94 -3.15 -18.79 0.44
N LEU A 95 -3.10 -17.71 -0.34
CA LEU A 95 -2.72 -16.39 0.12
C LEU A 95 -3.97 -15.71 0.67
N PHE A 96 -3.92 -15.21 1.90
CA PHE A 96 -5.03 -14.56 2.58
C PHE A 96 -4.54 -13.26 3.22
N GLY A 97 -5.08 -12.14 2.77
CA GLY A 97 -4.71 -10.81 3.26
C GLY A 97 -5.87 -10.06 3.89
N GLY A 98 -5.53 -9.02 4.65
CA GLY A 98 -6.51 -8.16 5.32
C GLY A 98 -6.02 -7.60 6.65
N LYS A 99 -6.95 -7.14 7.47
CA LYS A 99 -6.66 -6.57 8.79
C LYS A 99 -5.73 -5.37 8.71
N LEU A 100 -6.18 -4.35 7.98
CA LEU A 100 -5.52 -3.06 7.96
C LEU A 100 -5.41 -2.49 9.38
N ALA A 101 -4.26 -1.96 9.72
CA ALA A 101 -4.07 -1.29 10.99
C ALA A 101 -3.33 0.03 10.80
N TYR A 102 -3.82 1.06 11.45
CA TYR A 102 -3.15 2.36 11.48
C TYR A 102 -2.06 2.35 12.54
N GLY A 103 -0.86 2.77 12.18
CA GLY A 103 0.22 3.05 13.11
C GLY A 103 0.21 4.52 13.50
N PHE A 104 0.14 4.83 14.79
CA PHE A 104 0.17 6.21 15.27
C PHE A 104 1.40 6.96 14.73
N GLY A 105 1.18 8.17 14.24
CA GLY A 105 2.23 9.00 13.64
C GLY A 105 2.66 8.56 12.24
N ASP A 106 1.84 7.81 11.51
CA ASP A 106 2.14 7.26 10.17
C ASP A 106 3.36 6.31 10.17
N ALA A 107 3.54 5.53 11.23
CA ALA A 107 4.62 4.58 11.33
C ALA A 107 4.58 3.56 10.18
N THR A 108 5.70 3.42 9.49
CA THR A 108 5.89 2.38 8.44
C THR A 108 6.30 1.03 9.01
N SER A 109 6.57 0.97 10.31
CA SER A 109 6.83 -0.24 11.09
C SER A 109 5.79 -0.37 12.21
N ALA A 110 5.56 -1.58 12.72
CA ALA A 110 4.68 -1.84 13.85
C ALA A 110 5.46 -2.57 14.96
N PRO A 111 5.11 -2.36 16.24
CA PRO A 111 5.68 -3.14 17.33
C PRO A 111 5.40 -4.64 17.16
N PRO A 112 6.32 -5.54 17.55
CA PRO A 112 6.18 -6.99 17.39
C PRO A 112 4.89 -7.57 17.99
N ASP A 113 4.52 -7.14 19.18
CA ASP A 113 3.30 -7.64 19.86
C ASP A 113 2.01 -7.24 19.15
N PHE A 114 1.99 -6.03 18.59
CA PHE A 114 0.87 -5.58 17.77
C PHE A 114 0.77 -6.39 16.47
N GLU A 115 1.89 -6.70 15.85
CA GLU A 115 1.97 -7.57 14.69
C GLU A 115 1.41 -8.96 15.02
N ARG A 116 1.87 -9.60 16.10
CA ARG A 116 1.42 -10.94 16.50
C ARG A 116 -0.09 -11.01 16.66
N ARG A 117 -0.69 -10.13 17.47
CA ARG A 117 -2.15 -10.07 17.68
C ARG A 117 -2.93 -9.87 16.37
N THR A 118 -2.38 -9.09 15.46
CA THR A 118 -3.04 -8.84 14.18
C THR A 118 -2.99 -10.08 13.28
N TYR A 119 -1.89 -10.83 13.28
CA TYR A 119 -1.82 -12.12 12.56
C TYR A 119 -2.73 -13.18 13.16
N GLU A 120 -2.82 -13.28 14.47
CA GLU A 120 -3.77 -14.16 15.16
C GLU A 120 -5.22 -13.83 14.75
N SER A 121 -5.56 -12.53 14.72
CA SER A 121 -6.86 -12.06 14.24
C SER A 121 -7.11 -12.39 12.77
N LEU A 122 -6.09 -12.28 11.91
CA LEU A 122 -6.18 -12.62 10.49
C LEU A 122 -6.34 -14.13 10.31
N ALA A 123 -5.61 -14.95 11.07
CA ALA A 123 -5.78 -16.41 11.06
C ALA A 123 -7.19 -16.81 11.52
N GLY A 124 -7.73 -16.16 12.55
CA GLY A 124 -9.12 -16.36 12.97
C GLY A 124 -10.13 -15.97 11.87
N ALA A 125 -9.85 -14.91 11.08
CA ALA A 125 -10.67 -14.55 9.94
C ALA A 125 -10.60 -15.61 8.82
N PHE A 126 -9.42 -16.15 8.56
CA PHE A 126 -9.22 -17.25 7.63
C PHE A 126 -10.06 -18.48 8.02
N LEU A 127 -9.99 -18.92 9.29
CA LEU A 127 -10.73 -20.08 9.78
C LEU A 127 -12.26 -19.88 9.73
N ARG A 128 -12.72 -18.63 9.90
CA ARG A 128 -14.16 -18.32 9.69
C ARG A 128 -14.55 -18.35 8.21
N THR A 129 -13.65 -18.03 7.32
CA THR A 129 -13.90 -18.06 5.87
C THR A 129 -13.81 -19.48 5.31
N PHE A 130 -12.89 -20.28 5.86
CA PHE A 130 -12.64 -21.67 5.44
C PHE A 130 -12.72 -22.62 6.65
N PRO A 131 -13.89 -22.80 7.27
CA PRO A 131 -14.02 -23.68 8.45
C PRO A 131 -13.63 -25.13 8.14
N GLN A 132 -13.77 -25.56 6.87
CA GLN A 132 -13.34 -26.87 6.38
C GLN A 132 -11.81 -27.05 6.32
N LEU A 133 -11.02 -26.02 6.57
CA LEU A 133 -9.56 -26.04 6.61
C LEU A 133 -9.01 -25.77 8.02
N ALA A 134 -9.72 -26.23 9.06
CA ALA A 134 -9.29 -26.03 10.45
C ALA A 134 -7.94 -26.72 10.76
N ASP A 135 -7.54 -27.69 9.97
CA ASP A 135 -6.29 -28.44 10.05
C ASP A 135 -5.11 -27.79 9.29
N VAL A 136 -5.34 -26.68 8.58
CA VAL A 136 -4.31 -26.03 7.77
C VAL A 136 -3.33 -25.26 8.66
N ARG A 137 -2.05 -25.24 8.25
CA ARG A 137 -0.99 -24.41 8.87
C ARG A 137 -0.59 -23.27 7.95
N PHE A 138 -0.04 -22.21 8.55
CA PHE A 138 0.54 -21.09 7.83
C PHE A 138 2.05 -21.19 7.82
N SER A 139 2.63 -21.08 6.65
CA SER A 139 4.08 -21.16 6.45
C SER A 139 4.76 -19.80 6.31
N HIS A 140 4.02 -18.77 5.85
CA HIS A 140 4.54 -17.43 5.65
C HIS A 140 3.57 -16.38 6.19
N ALA A 141 4.16 -15.35 6.76
CA ALA A 141 3.46 -14.16 7.22
C ALA A 141 4.31 -12.92 6.91
N TRP A 142 3.71 -11.90 6.33
CA TRP A 142 4.38 -10.61 6.14
C TRP A 142 3.39 -9.47 6.14
N SER A 143 3.90 -8.26 6.27
CA SER A 143 3.10 -7.04 6.22
C SER A 143 3.81 -5.96 5.40
N GLY A 144 3.05 -4.98 4.96
CA GLY A 144 3.57 -3.84 4.21
C GLY A 144 2.79 -2.57 4.44
N PRO A 145 3.46 -1.39 4.43
CA PRO A 145 2.77 -0.11 4.56
C PRO A 145 2.06 0.26 3.26
N ILE A 146 0.82 0.72 3.39
CA ILE A 146 -0.02 1.24 2.31
C ILE A 146 -0.27 2.72 2.57
N ALA A 147 -0.15 3.53 1.54
CA ALA A 147 -0.50 4.95 1.56
C ALA A 147 -1.97 5.14 1.15
N LEU A 148 -2.85 5.39 2.12
CA LEU A 148 -4.25 5.70 1.88
C LEU A 148 -4.46 7.19 1.64
N THR A 149 -5.34 7.54 0.72
CA THR A 149 -5.81 8.90 0.48
C THR A 149 -7.33 8.99 0.59
N THR A 150 -7.85 10.18 0.84
CA THR A 150 -9.31 10.41 0.90
C THR A 150 -10.03 10.14 -0.42
N ARG A 151 -9.29 10.00 -1.53
CA ARG A 151 -9.85 9.68 -2.86
C ARG A 151 -9.59 8.26 -3.31
N MET A 152 -8.89 7.46 -2.51
CA MET A 152 -8.51 6.08 -2.85
C MET A 152 -7.79 5.96 -4.20
N ALA A 153 -7.10 7.03 -4.64
CA ALA A 153 -6.43 7.11 -5.93
C ALA A 153 -5.07 7.80 -5.81
N VAL A 154 -4.17 7.44 -6.73
CA VAL A 154 -2.86 8.08 -6.88
C VAL A 154 -3.00 9.60 -7.03
N HIS A 155 -2.06 10.34 -6.47
CA HIS A 155 -1.94 11.77 -6.72
C HIS A 155 -0.47 12.18 -6.88
N PHE A 156 -0.28 13.40 -7.39
CA PHE A 156 1.03 13.93 -7.73
C PHE A 156 1.31 15.20 -6.95
N GLN A 157 2.21 15.13 -5.97
CA GLN A 157 2.65 16.28 -5.20
C GLN A 157 3.83 16.94 -5.91
N ARG A 158 3.58 18.14 -6.44
CA ARG A 158 4.65 18.96 -7.04
C ARG A 158 5.37 19.75 -5.97
N TYR A 159 6.68 19.83 -6.12
CA TYR A 159 7.56 20.69 -5.32
C TYR A 159 8.06 21.82 -6.19
N ARG A 160 8.73 22.79 -5.59
CA ARG A 160 9.25 24.04 -6.18
C ARG A 160 9.44 23.97 -7.70
N GLY A 161 8.71 24.80 -8.44
CA GLY A 161 8.82 24.90 -9.89
C GLY A 161 8.41 23.66 -10.69
N GLY A 162 8.11 22.51 -10.04
CA GLY A 162 7.72 21.28 -10.70
C GLY A 162 8.87 20.37 -11.15
N ASP A 163 10.11 20.69 -10.78
CA ASP A 163 11.27 19.85 -11.11
C ASP A 163 11.39 18.61 -10.20
N VAL A 164 10.58 18.54 -9.15
CA VAL A 164 10.38 17.35 -8.31
C VAL A 164 8.91 17.06 -8.22
N VAL A 165 8.52 15.81 -8.52
CA VAL A 165 7.16 15.29 -8.37
C VAL A 165 7.21 14.02 -7.53
N TRP A 166 6.36 13.96 -6.52
CA TRP A 166 6.08 12.70 -5.84
C TRP A 166 4.80 12.09 -6.41
N ALA A 167 4.83 10.79 -6.72
CA ALA A 167 3.69 10.01 -7.17
C ALA A 167 3.42 8.88 -6.17
N GLY A 168 2.20 8.81 -5.65
CA GLY A 168 1.85 7.80 -4.65
C GLY A 168 0.43 7.95 -4.12
N GLY A 169 0.12 7.25 -3.02
CA GLY A 169 -1.22 7.22 -2.45
C GLY A 169 -2.15 6.26 -3.18
N TYR A 170 -1.62 5.12 -3.63
CA TYR A 170 -2.37 4.13 -4.41
C TYR A 170 -3.47 3.39 -3.62
N SER A 171 -3.51 3.56 -2.30
CA SER A 171 -4.60 3.07 -1.44
C SER A 171 -4.88 1.55 -1.56
N GLY A 172 -3.84 0.74 -1.76
CA GLY A 172 -3.94 -0.71 -1.94
C GLY A 172 -3.97 -1.18 -3.39
N PHE A 173 -4.25 -0.30 -4.36
CA PHE A 173 -4.35 -0.65 -5.78
C PHE A 173 -3.04 -0.52 -6.56
N GLY A 174 -1.90 -0.41 -5.87
CA GLY A 174 -0.59 -0.12 -6.47
C GLY A 174 -0.13 -1.13 -7.52
N VAL A 175 -0.45 -2.40 -7.39
CA VAL A 175 0.00 -3.45 -8.34
C VAL A 175 -0.51 -3.16 -9.76
N SER A 176 -1.77 -2.78 -9.91
CA SER A 176 -2.35 -2.43 -11.21
C SER A 176 -2.10 -0.98 -11.62
N ALA A 177 -2.14 -0.05 -10.66
CA ALA A 177 -2.15 1.39 -10.93
C ALA A 177 -0.76 2.02 -11.00
N SER A 178 0.31 1.38 -10.48
CA SER A 178 1.65 2.00 -10.41
C SER A 178 2.26 2.28 -11.78
N ARG A 179 2.06 1.39 -12.75
CA ARG A 179 2.53 1.61 -14.14
C ARG A 179 1.87 2.84 -14.76
N PHE A 180 0.56 2.97 -14.59
CA PHE A 180 -0.18 4.15 -15.05
C PHE A 180 0.27 5.40 -14.30
N GLY A 181 0.39 5.32 -12.97
CA GLY A 181 0.88 6.39 -12.11
C GLY A 181 2.30 6.86 -12.49
N ALA A 182 3.20 5.95 -12.84
CA ALA A 182 4.53 6.29 -13.30
C ALA A 182 4.48 7.07 -14.63
N ARG A 183 3.70 6.60 -15.61
CA ARG A 183 3.52 7.29 -16.90
C ARG A 183 2.96 8.70 -16.73
N VAL A 184 1.91 8.84 -15.92
CA VAL A 184 1.32 10.15 -15.64
C VAL A 184 2.27 11.02 -14.82
N GLY A 185 2.97 10.45 -13.83
CA GLY A 185 3.95 11.17 -13.01
C GLY A 185 5.11 11.75 -13.84
N LEU A 186 5.60 11.00 -14.82
CA LEU A 186 6.62 11.49 -15.76
C LEU A 186 6.05 12.61 -16.64
N ALA A 187 4.86 12.44 -17.20
CA ALA A 187 4.21 13.48 -18.00
C ALA A 187 3.96 14.77 -17.19
N VAL A 188 3.58 14.64 -15.90
CA VAL A 188 3.44 15.78 -14.98
C VAL A 188 4.79 16.45 -14.71
N LEU A 189 5.87 15.67 -14.56
CA LEU A 189 7.23 16.14 -14.35
C LEU A 189 7.77 16.86 -15.59
N ASP A 190 7.49 16.29 -16.77
CA ASP A 190 7.90 16.86 -18.07
C ASP A 190 6.99 17.98 -18.58
N ARG A 191 5.91 18.28 -17.83
CA ARG A 191 4.92 19.32 -18.16
C ARG A 191 4.21 19.05 -19.49
N GLU A 192 4.09 17.77 -19.85
CA GLU A 192 3.39 17.37 -21.07
C GLU A 192 1.88 17.54 -20.92
N ASP A 193 1.24 18.04 -21.96
CA ASP A 193 -0.22 18.11 -22.06
C ASP A 193 -0.76 16.83 -22.68
N ARG A 194 -1.17 15.89 -21.83
CA ARG A 194 -1.78 14.62 -22.21
C ARG A 194 -3.20 14.52 -21.66
N PRO A 195 -4.09 13.71 -22.24
CA PRO A 195 -5.43 13.51 -21.69
C PRO A 195 -5.41 13.14 -20.21
N GLU A 196 -4.50 12.25 -19.79
CA GLU A 196 -4.38 11.80 -18.41
C GLU A 196 -3.92 12.90 -17.44
N THR A 197 -3.05 13.83 -17.91
CA THR A 197 -2.62 14.96 -17.07
C THR A 197 -3.69 16.03 -16.88
N ARG A 198 -4.77 15.99 -17.67
CA ARG A 198 -5.94 16.88 -17.55
C ARG A 198 -6.96 16.37 -16.53
N LEU A 199 -6.90 15.10 -16.14
CA LEU A 199 -7.84 14.49 -15.20
C LEU A 199 -7.67 15.08 -13.80
N ARG A 200 -8.78 15.13 -13.03
CA ARG A 200 -8.79 15.71 -11.68
C ARG A 200 -7.75 15.11 -10.75
N PHE A 201 -7.56 13.79 -10.77
CA PHE A 201 -6.61 13.12 -9.89
C PHE A 201 -5.14 13.53 -10.18
N ALA A 202 -4.82 13.96 -11.41
CA ALA A 202 -3.49 14.43 -11.78
C ALA A 202 -3.25 15.91 -11.44
N ARG A 203 -4.31 16.71 -11.38
CA ARG A 203 -4.25 18.17 -11.14
C ARG A 203 -4.51 18.55 -9.70
N GLU A 204 -5.47 17.87 -9.06
CA GLU A 204 -5.93 18.19 -7.73
C GLU A 204 -5.30 17.27 -6.69
N LEU A 205 -5.04 17.81 -5.53
CA LEU A 205 -4.57 17.04 -4.40
C LEU A 205 -5.77 16.47 -3.61
N PRO A 206 -5.64 15.30 -2.96
CA PRO A 206 -6.66 14.78 -2.05
C PRO A 206 -6.94 15.77 -0.91
N SER A 207 -8.07 15.66 -0.26
CA SER A 207 -8.38 16.43 0.94
C SER A 207 -7.33 16.22 2.02
N ARG A 208 -7.11 17.22 2.85
CA ARG A 208 -6.20 17.09 3.98
C ARG A 208 -6.78 16.17 5.04
N ILE A 209 -5.92 15.37 5.62
CA ILE A 209 -6.22 14.52 6.77
C ILE A 209 -5.80 15.28 8.03
N PRO A 210 -6.60 15.27 9.10
CA PRO A 210 -6.24 15.91 10.36
C PRO A 210 -4.88 15.46 10.90
N PRO A 211 -4.20 16.28 11.70
CA PRO A 211 -3.00 15.83 12.41
C PRO A 211 -3.36 14.88 13.57
N GLU A 212 -2.33 14.26 14.15
CA GLU A 212 -2.51 13.54 15.42
C GLU A 212 -2.92 14.50 16.55
N PRO A 213 -3.73 14.05 17.51
CA PRO A 213 -4.27 12.67 17.65
C PRO A 213 -5.56 12.40 16.85
N PHE A 214 -6.15 13.41 16.23
CA PHE A 214 -7.42 13.29 15.52
C PHE A 214 -7.36 12.32 14.33
N ARG A 215 -6.20 12.20 13.70
CA ARG A 215 -5.98 11.23 12.62
C ARG A 215 -6.10 9.80 13.15
N GLY A 216 -5.42 9.47 14.24
CA GLY A 216 -5.50 8.17 14.87
C GLY A 216 -6.92 7.81 15.30
N LEU A 217 -7.65 8.77 15.90
CA LEU A 217 -9.05 8.59 16.26
C LEU A 217 -9.93 8.32 15.02
N GLY A 218 -9.79 9.13 13.98
CA GLY A 218 -10.52 8.93 12.72
C GLY A 218 -10.21 7.58 12.06
N ALA A 219 -8.95 7.18 12.05
CA ALA A 219 -8.54 5.87 11.55
C ALA A 219 -9.15 4.73 12.38
N ALA A 220 -9.16 4.85 13.71
CA ALA A 220 -9.78 3.86 14.60
C ALA A 220 -11.28 3.74 14.34
N LEU A 221 -12.00 4.86 14.26
CA LEU A 221 -13.44 4.86 13.94
C LEU A 221 -13.73 4.27 12.57
N THR A 222 -12.86 4.47 11.58
CA THR A 222 -13.08 3.96 10.22
C THR A 222 -12.72 2.47 10.09
N LEU A 223 -11.66 2.02 10.76
CA LEU A 223 -11.15 0.67 10.61
C LEU A 223 -11.78 -0.35 11.59
N TYR A 224 -12.29 0.10 12.74
CA TYR A 224 -12.75 -0.79 13.82
C TYR A 224 -14.23 -0.59 14.22
N ALA A 225 -14.94 0.31 13.54
CA ALA A 225 -16.42 0.45 13.67
C ALA A 225 -17.14 -0.57 12.71
#